data_04badf8b337c7bef7fccf3cd6e5b33cf
#
_entry.id   04badf8b337c7bef7fccf3cd6e5b33cf
#
_cell.length_a   1.000
_cell.length_b   1.000
_cell.length_c   1.000
_cell.angle_alpha   90.00
_cell.angle_beta   90.00
_cell.angle_gamma   90.00
#
_symmetry.space_group_name_H-M   'P 1'
#
loop_
_entity.id
_entity.type
_entity.pdbx_description
1 polymer ?
#
loop_
_entity_poly.entity_id
_entity_poly.type
_entity_poly.pdbx_seq_one_letter_code
_entity_poly.pdbx_strand_id
1 'polypeptide(L)'
;MLSNNIDRTPEGVLTFAGYDVTQLAKEYGTPLYLMDEARIRANCRMYLQAFRDHFGPGSLPLYASKAASFKQMYRIMAEEGMGVDVVSSGELYTALSAGFPAERIYFHGNCKTDADLAYGVSQGIGFFVADNREELLALEKTAAEANVTQKILLRVTPGIDPHTYEAVSTGKVDSKFGAAVETGQAMELVKLALTLPHLDLRGLHCHVGSQVFGEGVYQRTLDIMVPFLASIREETGVTLSNLNLGGGYGVRYTAEDEAIDIPARLAELAAYLKEETERLGLPMPRFLMEPGRSIVADAGMTLYTVGSVKRIPGYKQYAAVDGGMTDNPRYALYQSRYTVYHAHKSGSLERFDVVGRCCESGDIIQPGVELPGDTCRGDILAVCTTGAYNYSMASNYNRLPRPAVVMLTPSRIYEAVRRETFADLTGLDL
;
A
#
# COMPACT_ATOMS: atom_id res chain seq x y z
N MET A 1 -5.98 20.82 -11.34
CA MET A 1 -6.18 19.93 -10.20
C MET A 1 -5.09 18.86 -10.16
N LEU A 2 -4.86 18.20 -9.02
CA LEU A 2 -3.79 17.22 -8.86
C LEU A 2 -4.05 15.94 -9.68
N SER A 3 -5.31 15.52 -9.77
CA SER A 3 -5.76 14.34 -10.51
C SER A 3 -7.09 14.59 -11.24
N ASN A 4 -7.45 13.74 -12.18
CA ASN A 4 -8.61 13.90 -13.04
C ASN A 4 -9.97 13.56 -12.38
N ASN A 5 -9.97 13.02 -11.17
CA ASN A 5 -11.17 12.80 -10.36
C ASN A 5 -11.46 13.95 -9.37
N ILE A 6 -10.67 15.02 -9.44
CA ILE A 6 -10.85 16.25 -8.65
C ILE A 6 -11.16 17.40 -9.61
N ASP A 7 -12.23 18.15 -9.37
CA ASP A 7 -12.63 19.29 -10.19
C ASP A 7 -13.31 20.37 -9.33
N ARG A 8 -13.82 21.41 -9.94
CA ARG A 8 -14.65 22.45 -9.32
C ARG A 8 -15.91 22.67 -10.13
N THR A 9 -17.01 22.90 -9.43
CA THR A 9 -18.26 23.37 -10.08
C THR A 9 -18.07 24.78 -10.64
N PRO A 10 -18.96 25.27 -11.52
CA PRO A 10 -18.92 26.66 -12.00
C PRO A 10 -18.94 27.69 -10.87
N GLU A 11 -19.55 27.37 -9.73
CA GLU A 11 -19.61 28.19 -8.50
C GLU A 11 -18.33 28.10 -7.65
N GLY A 12 -17.34 27.29 -8.09
CA GLY A 12 -16.05 27.14 -7.43
C GLY A 12 -16.00 26.10 -6.31
N VAL A 13 -17.07 25.32 -6.09
CA VAL A 13 -17.10 24.25 -5.10
C VAL A 13 -16.27 23.05 -5.56
N LEU A 14 -15.39 22.54 -4.70
CA LEU A 14 -14.56 21.38 -4.97
C LEU A 14 -15.43 20.14 -5.12
N THR A 15 -15.13 19.33 -6.14
CA THR A 15 -15.74 18.01 -6.34
C THR A 15 -14.70 16.92 -6.32
N PHE A 16 -15.08 15.74 -5.86
CA PHE A 16 -14.29 14.52 -5.89
C PHE A 16 -15.13 13.37 -6.45
N ALA A 17 -14.60 12.67 -7.44
CA ALA A 17 -15.35 11.64 -8.18
C ALA A 17 -16.73 12.13 -8.69
N GLY A 18 -16.84 13.42 -9.02
CA GLY A 18 -18.07 14.07 -9.49
C GLY A 18 -19.02 14.54 -8.37
N TYR A 19 -18.72 14.32 -7.10
CA TYR A 19 -19.55 14.71 -5.97
C TYR A 19 -19.04 15.95 -5.27
N ASP A 20 -19.94 16.82 -4.84
CA ASP A 20 -19.66 18.01 -4.03
C ASP A 20 -19.13 17.59 -2.64
N VAL A 21 -17.89 17.95 -2.33
CA VAL A 21 -17.26 17.55 -1.07
C VAL A 21 -17.89 18.23 0.15
N THR A 22 -18.52 19.40 -0.01
CA THR A 22 -19.19 20.10 1.09
C THR A 22 -20.48 19.40 1.50
N GLN A 23 -21.21 18.84 0.53
CA GLN A 23 -22.41 18.03 0.79
C GLN A 23 -22.01 16.73 1.49
N LEU A 24 -20.95 16.06 1.04
CA LEU A 24 -20.44 14.85 1.68
C LEU A 24 -19.99 15.12 3.13
N ALA A 25 -19.28 16.22 3.36
CA ALA A 25 -18.89 16.62 4.72
C ALA A 25 -20.11 16.89 5.63
N LYS A 26 -21.17 17.49 5.09
CA LYS A 26 -22.41 17.74 5.83
C LYS A 26 -23.16 16.45 6.15
N GLU A 27 -23.23 15.51 5.22
CA GLU A 27 -23.98 14.27 5.36
C GLU A 27 -23.30 13.26 6.28
N TYR A 28 -21.99 13.05 6.09
CA TYR A 28 -21.23 12.01 6.81
C TYR A 28 -20.39 12.55 7.98
N GLY A 29 -20.32 13.88 8.14
CA GLY A 29 -19.44 14.52 9.12
C GLY A 29 -17.96 14.42 8.76
N THR A 30 -17.11 15.15 9.47
CA THR A 30 -15.64 15.12 9.34
C THR A 30 -14.99 14.70 10.67
N PRO A 31 -13.74 14.25 10.70
CA PRO A 31 -12.90 13.87 9.55
C PRO A 31 -13.56 12.75 8.74
N LEU A 32 -13.33 12.71 7.43
CA LEU A 32 -13.99 11.77 6.55
C LEU A 32 -13.05 11.27 5.45
N TYR A 33 -12.88 9.96 5.34
CA TYR A 33 -12.20 9.37 4.19
C TYR A 33 -13.18 9.13 3.05
N LEU A 34 -12.90 9.71 1.89
CA LEU A 34 -13.60 9.44 0.63
C LEU A 34 -12.74 8.55 -0.25
N MET A 35 -13.35 7.55 -0.89
CA MET A 35 -12.68 6.65 -1.82
C MET A 35 -13.47 6.57 -3.12
N ASP A 36 -12.81 6.89 -4.24
CA ASP A 36 -13.33 6.75 -5.60
C ASP A 36 -13.18 5.29 -6.06
N GLU A 37 -14.26 4.51 -5.97
CA GLU A 37 -14.26 3.10 -6.36
C GLU A 37 -13.96 2.91 -7.85
N ALA A 38 -14.47 3.79 -8.71
CA ALA A 38 -14.23 3.69 -10.16
C ALA A 38 -12.74 3.84 -10.47
N ARG A 39 -12.06 4.75 -9.78
CA ARG A 39 -10.60 4.95 -9.90
C ARG A 39 -9.82 3.74 -9.40
N ILE A 40 -10.19 3.17 -8.25
CA ILE A 40 -9.57 1.94 -7.73
C ILE A 40 -9.67 0.82 -8.75
N ARG A 41 -10.87 0.57 -9.29
CA ARG A 41 -11.11 -0.47 -10.29
C ARG A 41 -10.34 -0.21 -11.59
N ALA A 42 -10.27 1.03 -12.04
CA ALA A 42 -9.49 1.41 -13.22
C ALA A 42 -7.99 1.12 -13.02
N ASN A 43 -7.44 1.44 -11.84
CA ASN A 43 -6.05 1.15 -11.50
C ASN A 43 -5.80 -0.37 -11.43
N CYS A 44 -6.70 -1.17 -10.86
CA CYS A 44 -6.60 -2.64 -10.89
C CYS A 44 -6.58 -3.17 -12.33
N ARG A 45 -7.49 -2.73 -13.17
CA ARG A 45 -7.60 -3.16 -14.57
C ARG A 45 -6.39 -2.78 -15.39
N MET A 46 -5.81 -1.61 -15.14
CA MET A 46 -4.57 -1.17 -15.77
C MET A 46 -3.42 -2.15 -15.49
N TYR A 47 -3.21 -2.56 -14.24
CA TYR A 47 -2.20 -3.57 -13.88
C TYR A 47 -2.51 -4.93 -14.50
N LEU A 48 -3.74 -5.41 -14.37
CA LEU A 48 -4.17 -6.70 -14.93
C LEU A 48 -4.02 -6.75 -16.45
N GLN A 49 -4.30 -5.66 -17.15
CA GLN A 49 -4.12 -5.57 -18.61
C GLN A 49 -2.64 -5.63 -18.97
N ALA A 50 -1.78 -4.81 -18.33
CA ALA A 50 -0.35 -4.83 -18.58
C ALA A 50 0.28 -6.21 -18.30
N PHE A 51 -0.19 -6.90 -17.26
CA PHE A 51 0.27 -8.26 -16.95
C PHE A 51 -0.15 -9.28 -18.03
N ARG A 52 -1.38 -9.20 -18.53
CA ARG A 52 -1.84 -10.07 -19.64
C ARG A 52 -1.09 -9.82 -20.94
N ASP A 53 -0.78 -8.56 -21.23
CA ASP A 53 -0.18 -8.16 -22.51
C ASP A 53 1.33 -8.48 -22.58
N HIS A 54 2.03 -8.43 -21.44
CA HIS A 54 3.50 -8.41 -21.44
C HIS A 54 4.15 -9.57 -20.67
N PHE A 55 3.49 -10.15 -19.67
CA PHE A 55 4.07 -11.22 -18.86
C PHE A 55 3.45 -12.58 -19.20
N GLY A 56 4.16 -13.65 -18.87
CA GLY A 56 3.73 -15.02 -19.17
C GLY A 56 2.43 -15.44 -18.45
N PRO A 57 1.82 -16.55 -18.89
CA PRO A 57 0.59 -17.09 -18.29
C PRO A 57 0.70 -17.29 -16.79
N GLY A 58 -0.38 -16.94 -16.08
CA GLY A 58 -0.47 -17.05 -14.61
C GLY A 58 0.20 -15.91 -13.85
N SER A 59 0.90 -14.99 -14.53
CA SER A 59 1.43 -13.77 -13.90
C SER A 59 0.29 -12.93 -13.33
N LEU A 60 0.48 -12.36 -12.14
CA LEU A 60 -0.61 -11.75 -11.39
C LEU A 60 -0.13 -10.58 -10.54
N PRO A 61 -0.75 -9.40 -10.63
CA PRO A 61 -0.54 -8.35 -9.66
C PRO A 61 -1.31 -8.68 -8.36
N LEU A 62 -0.64 -8.48 -7.22
CA LEU A 62 -1.17 -8.68 -5.87
C LEU A 62 -1.41 -7.31 -5.24
N TYR A 63 -2.59 -7.05 -4.72
CA TYR A 63 -2.82 -5.83 -3.99
C TYR A 63 -2.15 -5.87 -2.62
N ALA A 64 -1.26 -4.93 -2.32
CA ALA A 64 -0.65 -4.78 -1.00
C ALA A 64 -1.67 -4.23 0.00
N SER A 65 -2.30 -5.11 0.77
CA SER A 65 -3.47 -4.79 1.61
C SER A 65 -3.18 -3.75 2.69
N LYS A 66 -1.95 -3.68 3.17
CA LYS A 66 -1.48 -2.64 4.12
C LYS A 66 -1.75 -1.21 3.66
N ALA A 67 -1.92 -0.97 2.35
CA ALA A 67 -2.23 0.36 1.81
C ALA A 67 -3.62 0.85 2.24
N ALA A 68 -4.65 0.00 2.15
CA ALA A 68 -5.99 0.25 2.68
C ALA A 68 -6.69 -1.09 2.96
N SER A 69 -6.79 -1.48 4.24
CA SER A 69 -7.25 -2.80 4.66
C SER A 69 -8.61 -2.73 5.36
N PHE A 70 -9.67 -2.93 4.58
CA PHE A 70 -11.04 -3.12 5.07
C PHE A 70 -11.83 -3.98 4.08
N LYS A 71 -12.90 -4.64 4.51
CA LYS A 71 -13.60 -5.69 3.76
C LYS A 71 -13.95 -5.31 2.31
N GLN A 72 -14.39 -4.08 2.07
CA GLN A 72 -14.78 -3.66 0.71
C GLN A 72 -13.60 -3.65 -0.26
N MET A 73 -12.39 -3.33 0.20
CA MET A 73 -11.19 -3.39 -0.65
C MET A 73 -10.93 -4.82 -1.15
N TYR A 74 -11.02 -5.81 -0.25
CA TYR A 74 -10.84 -7.21 -0.64
C TYR A 74 -11.93 -7.70 -1.62
N ARG A 75 -13.19 -7.23 -1.46
CA ARG A 75 -14.25 -7.54 -2.43
C ARG A 75 -13.92 -6.97 -3.81
N ILE A 76 -13.51 -5.70 -3.89
CA ILE A 76 -13.10 -5.08 -5.14
C ILE A 76 -11.94 -5.85 -5.77
N MET A 77 -10.91 -6.21 -5.01
CA MET A 77 -9.78 -6.98 -5.51
C MET A 77 -10.18 -8.36 -6.02
N ALA A 78 -11.10 -9.04 -5.32
CA ALA A 78 -11.63 -10.34 -5.74
C ALA A 78 -12.40 -10.25 -7.05
N GLU A 79 -13.30 -9.26 -7.17
CA GLU A 79 -14.14 -9.00 -8.34
C GLU A 79 -13.31 -8.60 -9.57
N GLU A 80 -12.27 -7.79 -9.40
CA GLU A 80 -11.35 -7.41 -10.49
C GLU A 80 -10.38 -8.55 -10.88
N GLY A 81 -10.23 -9.58 -10.05
CA GLY A 81 -9.34 -10.71 -10.34
C GLY A 81 -7.90 -10.54 -9.86
N MET A 82 -7.62 -9.58 -8.99
CA MET A 82 -6.32 -9.41 -8.34
C MET A 82 -6.01 -10.55 -7.36
N GLY A 83 -4.72 -10.78 -7.06
CA GLY A 83 -4.33 -11.42 -5.80
C GLY A 83 -4.20 -10.38 -4.70
N VAL A 84 -3.91 -10.82 -3.48
CA VAL A 84 -3.59 -9.91 -2.36
C VAL A 84 -2.39 -10.39 -1.57
N ASP A 85 -1.58 -9.46 -1.07
CA ASP A 85 -0.65 -9.72 0.01
C ASP A 85 -1.29 -9.33 1.34
N VAL A 86 -1.06 -10.11 2.38
CA VAL A 86 -1.43 -9.84 3.76
C VAL A 86 -0.21 -9.97 4.65
N VAL A 87 -0.13 -9.17 5.72
CA VAL A 87 1.06 -9.12 6.58
C VAL A 87 0.77 -9.49 8.05
N SER A 88 -0.46 -9.90 8.34
CA SER A 88 -0.90 -10.35 9.66
C SER A 88 -2.13 -11.24 9.57
N SER A 89 -2.39 -12.00 10.65
CA SER A 89 -3.65 -12.75 10.80
C SER A 89 -4.88 -11.85 10.78
N GLY A 90 -4.77 -10.60 11.21
CA GLY A 90 -5.86 -9.63 11.16
C GLY A 90 -6.22 -9.24 9.72
N GLU A 91 -5.24 -8.99 8.85
CA GLU A 91 -5.48 -8.76 7.43
C GLU A 91 -6.01 -10.00 6.73
N LEU A 92 -5.44 -11.19 7.04
CA LEU A 92 -5.93 -12.47 6.53
C LEU A 92 -7.40 -12.71 6.92
N TYR A 93 -7.74 -12.53 8.19
CA TYR A 93 -9.12 -12.65 8.68
C TYR A 93 -10.07 -11.67 7.97
N THR A 94 -9.62 -10.45 7.75
CA THR A 94 -10.41 -9.41 7.06
C THR A 94 -10.67 -9.81 5.61
N ALA A 95 -9.65 -10.31 4.89
CA ALA A 95 -9.77 -10.79 3.52
C ALA A 95 -10.76 -11.95 3.42
N LEU A 96 -10.60 -12.99 4.24
CA LEU A 96 -11.48 -14.15 4.26
C LEU A 96 -12.92 -13.80 4.66
N SER A 97 -13.09 -12.90 5.65
CA SER A 97 -14.41 -12.37 6.06
C SER A 97 -15.11 -11.56 4.96
N ALA A 98 -14.35 -11.07 3.97
CA ALA A 98 -14.88 -10.40 2.80
C ALA A 98 -15.22 -11.37 1.65
N GLY A 99 -14.92 -12.67 1.80
CA GLY A 99 -15.08 -13.69 0.78
C GLY A 99 -13.96 -13.74 -0.25
N PHE A 100 -12.77 -13.22 0.08
CA PHE A 100 -11.61 -13.27 -0.82
C PHE A 100 -11.11 -14.73 -0.95
N PRO A 101 -10.79 -15.22 -2.19
CA PRO A 101 -10.32 -16.57 -2.42
C PRO A 101 -8.96 -16.82 -1.76
N ALA A 102 -8.90 -17.81 -0.84
CA ALA A 102 -7.70 -18.09 -0.05
C ALA A 102 -6.48 -18.43 -0.92
N GLU A 103 -6.68 -19.14 -2.02
CA GLU A 103 -5.62 -19.54 -2.97
C GLU A 103 -4.94 -18.38 -3.69
N ARG A 104 -5.51 -17.18 -3.64
CA ARG A 104 -4.91 -15.94 -4.19
C ARG A 104 -4.30 -15.04 -3.12
N ILE A 105 -4.16 -15.53 -1.88
CA ILE A 105 -3.56 -14.81 -0.75
C ILE A 105 -2.09 -15.20 -0.61
N TYR A 106 -1.22 -14.20 -0.42
CA TYR A 106 0.21 -14.31 -0.14
C TYR A 106 0.48 -13.71 1.23
N PHE A 107 0.99 -14.50 2.18
CA PHE A 107 1.21 -14.04 3.55
C PHE A 107 2.67 -13.66 3.77
N HIS A 108 2.92 -12.36 3.95
CA HIS A 108 4.21 -11.72 4.15
C HIS A 108 4.50 -11.42 5.63
N GLY A 109 5.68 -10.86 5.89
CA GLY A 109 6.13 -10.41 7.21
C GLY A 109 7.43 -11.07 7.63
N ASN A 110 8.27 -10.33 8.34
CA ASN A 110 9.58 -10.78 8.84
C ASN A 110 9.51 -11.52 10.19
N CYS A 111 8.34 -11.56 10.80
CA CYS A 111 8.09 -12.27 12.05
C CYS A 111 6.63 -12.72 12.08
N LYS A 112 6.34 -13.86 11.46
CA LYS A 112 5.06 -14.55 11.60
C LYS A 112 5.13 -15.42 12.85
N THR A 113 4.18 -15.25 13.76
CA THR A 113 4.07 -16.08 14.97
C THR A 113 3.58 -17.48 14.63
N ASP A 114 3.76 -18.45 15.54
CA ASP A 114 3.21 -19.79 15.36
C ASP A 114 1.69 -19.76 15.12
N ALA A 115 0.98 -18.84 15.77
CA ALA A 115 -0.45 -18.64 15.58
C ALA A 115 -0.77 -18.12 14.17
N ASP A 116 0.04 -17.21 13.61
CA ASP A 116 -0.11 -16.72 12.23
C ASP A 116 0.11 -17.86 11.23
N LEU A 117 1.15 -18.67 11.43
CA LEU A 117 1.46 -19.81 10.57
C LEU A 117 0.34 -20.85 10.61
N ALA A 118 -0.11 -21.25 11.82
CA ALA A 118 -1.20 -22.20 12.00
C ALA A 118 -2.50 -21.70 11.37
N TYR A 119 -2.81 -20.41 11.55
CA TYR A 119 -4.01 -19.82 10.96
C TYR A 119 -3.94 -19.83 9.43
N GLY A 120 -2.85 -19.35 8.83
CA GLY A 120 -2.69 -19.33 7.39
C GLY A 120 -2.76 -20.73 6.76
N VAL A 121 -2.07 -21.72 7.35
CA VAL A 121 -2.13 -23.12 6.89
C VAL A 121 -3.55 -23.67 7.01
N SER A 122 -4.24 -23.45 8.14
CA SER A 122 -5.61 -23.95 8.36
C SER A 122 -6.63 -23.35 7.37
N GLN A 123 -6.39 -22.15 6.88
CA GLN A 123 -7.26 -21.48 5.90
C GLN A 123 -6.92 -21.83 4.45
N GLY A 124 -5.86 -22.62 4.20
CA GLY A 124 -5.47 -23.05 2.87
C GLY A 124 -5.05 -21.91 1.96
N ILE A 125 -4.30 -20.95 2.49
CA ILE A 125 -3.83 -19.81 1.69
C ILE A 125 -2.90 -20.24 0.55
N GLY A 126 -2.84 -19.46 -0.50
CA GLY A 126 -2.03 -19.75 -1.67
C GLY A 126 -0.55 -19.89 -1.38
N PHE A 127 0.03 -18.90 -0.71
CA PHE A 127 1.47 -18.83 -0.47
C PHE A 127 1.82 -18.19 0.88
N PHE A 128 2.86 -18.71 1.52
CA PHE A 128 3.65 -17.92 2.46
C PHE A 128 4.88 -17.35 1.78
N VAL A 129 5.22 -16.12 2.10
CA VAL A 129 6.50 -15.51 1.72
C VAL A 129 7.41 -15.59 2.94
N ALA A 130 8.22 -16.66 2.97
CA ALA A 130 9.10 -16.95 4.08
C ALA A 130 10.29 -15.99 4.12
N ASP A 131 10.61 -15.49 5.29
CA ASP A 131 11.58 -14.41 5.48
C ASP A 131 12.94 -14.90 6.01
N ASN A 132 12.95 -15.98 6.80
CA ASN A 132 14.13 -16.44 7.51
C ASN A 132 14.08 -17.94 7.83
N ARG A 133 15.19 -18.45 8.41
CA ARG A 133 15.38 -19.85 8.75
C ARG A 133 14.38 -20.37 9.80
N GLU A 134 14.19 -19.60 10.86
CA GLU A 134 13.33 -19.97 11.98
C GLU A 134 11.88 -20.13 11.51
N GLU A 135 11.43 -19.23 10.64
CA GLU A 135 10.11 -19.28 10.04
C GLU A 135 9.96 -20.52 9.14
N LEU A 136 10.96 -20.84 8.28
CA LEU A 136 10.91 -22.04 7.45
C LEU A 136 10.73 -23.31 8.28
N LEU A 137 11.46 -23.44 9.38
CA LEU A 137 11.36 -24.62 10.26
C LEU A 137 10.03 -24.66 11.02
N ALA A 138 9.52 -23.53 11.48
CA ALA A 138 8.22 -23.45 12.13
C ALA A 138 7.07 -23.75 11.15
N LEU A 139 7.15 -23.22 9.92
CA LEU A 139 6.14 -23.49 8.88
C LEU A 139 6.16 -24.94 8.42
N GLU A 140 7.35 -25.56 8.26
CA GLU A 140 7.49 -26.99 7.98
C GLU A 140 6.77 -27.82 9.03
N LYS A 141 7.03 -27.55 10.33
CA LYS A 141 6.37 -28.24 11.42
C LYS A 141 4.85 -28.10 11.35
N THR A 142 4.37 -26.87 11.16
CA THR A 142 2.92 -26.55 11.08
C THR A 142 2.27 -27.26 9.90
N ALA A 143 2.91 -27.25 8.73
CA ALA A 143 2.40 -27.93 7.53
C ALA A 143 2.39 -29.46 7.70
N ALA A 144 3.42 -30.03 8.33
CA ALA A 144 3.49 -31.45 8.66
C ALA A 144 2.38 -31.88 9.61
N GLU A 145 2.15 -31.11 10.69
CA GLU A 145 1.07 -31.37 11.67
C GLU A 145 -0.33 -31.30 11.00
N ALA A 146 -0.50 -30.41 10.02
CA ALA A 146 -1.72 -30.30 9.21
C ALA A 146 -1.81 -31.33 8.06
N ASN A 147 -0.75 -32.08 7.82
CA ASN A 147 -0.62 -33.03 6.70
C ASN A 147 -0.89 -32.38 5.33
N VAL A 148 -0.29 -31.20 5.10
CA VAL A 148 -0.38 -30.46 3.84
C VAL A 148 1.01 -30.13 3.31
N THR A 149 1.13 -29.88 2.01
CA THR A 149 2.32 -29.28 1.41
C THR A 149 2.03 -27.81 1.08
N GLN A 150 2.69 -26.91 1.79
CA GLN A 150 2.47 -25.48 1.67
C GLN A 150 3.40 -24.86 0.63
N LYS A 151 2.82 -24.15 -0.35
CA LYS A 151 3.61 -23.37 -1.31
C LYS A 151 4.24 -22.17 -0.65
N ILE A 152 5.50 -21.91 -0.97
CA ILE A 152 6.24 -20.75 -0.44
C ILE A 152 6.98 -20.00 -1.56
N LEU A 153 7.18 -18.70 -1.32
CA LEU A 153 8.24 -17.89 -1.92
C LEU A 153 9.25 -17.58 -0.83
N LEU A 154 10.51 -17.48 -1.17
CA LEU A 154 11.54 -17.02 -0.24
C LEU A 154 11.82 -15.54 -0.47
N ARG A 155 11.72 -14.74 0.59
CA ARG A 155 12.09 -13.32 0.52
C ARG A 155 13.59 -13.17 0.58
N VAL A 156 14.13 -12.48 -0.43
CA VAL A 156 15.56 -12.20 -0.55
C VAL A 156 15.79 -10.70 -0.70
N THR A 157 16.98 -10.25 -0.32
CA THR A 157 17.37 -8.85 -0.39
C THR A 157 18.46 -8.70 -1.45
N PRO A 158 18.17 -8.01 -2.57
CA PRO A 158 19.11 -7.89 -3.69
C PRO A 158 20.22 -6.86 -3.44
N GLY A 159 20.20 -6.06 -2.38
CA GLY A 159 21.21 -5.05 -2.11
C GLY A 159 21.07 -3.77 -2.94
N ILE A 160 19.87 -3.47 -3.43
CA ILE A 160 19.59 -2.27 -4.23
C ILE A 160 19.14 -1.11 -3.34
N ASP A 161 19.77 0.05 -3.50
CA ASP A 161 19.29 1.31 -2.94
C ASP A 161 18.42 2.05 -3.98
N PRO A 162 17.11 2.19 -3.75
CA PRO A 162 16.22 2.89 -4.68
C PRO A 162 16.33 4.42 -4.58
N HIS A 163 17.25 4.97 -3.75
CA HIS A 163 17.38 6.41 -3.47
C HIS A 163 16.06 7.06 -3.00
N THR A 164 15.28 6.35 -2.21
CA THR A 164 14.06 6.85 -1.55
C THR A 164 14.34 7.24 -0.10
N TYR A 165 13.33 7.74 0.63
CA TYR A 165 13.47 7.99 2.06
C TYR A 165 13.95 6.74 2.80
N GLU A 166 14.91 6.88 3.70
CA GLU A 166 15.53 5.75 4.44
C GLU A 166 14.49 4.85 5.11
N ALA A 167 13.46 5.43 5.70
CA ALA A 167 12.37 4.70 6.36
C ALA A 167 11.52 3.80 5.44
N VAL A 168 11.61 3.97 4.12
CA VAL A 168 10.87 3.18 3.11
C VAL A 168 11.78 2.43 2.13
N SER A 169 13.10 2.46 2.35
CA SER A 169 14.10 1.68 1.62
C SER A 169 14.22 0.29 2.25
N THR A 170 13.89 -0.77 1.52
CA THR A 170 13.90 -2.16 2.03
C THR A 170 14.80 -3.09 1.24
N GLY A 171 15.47 -2.58 0.21
CA GLY A 171 16.34 -3.36 -0.67
C GLY A 171 17.80 -3.44 -0.23
N LYS A 172 18.21 -2.74 0.83
CA LYS A 172 19.60 -2.72 1.33
C LYS A 172 19.96 -4.04 2.02
N VAL A 173 21.24 -4.42 1.96
CA VAL A 173 21.78 -5.67 2.53
C VAL A 173 21.49 -5.80 4.04
N ASP A 174 21.49 -4.70 4.77
CA ASP A 174 21.23 -4.61 6.22
C ASP A 174 19.74 -4.45 6.58
N SER A 175 18.84 -4.72 5.65
CA SER A 175 17.40 -4.70 5.89
C SER A 175 17.00 -5.76 6.91
N LYS A 176 15.98 -5.44 7.75
CA LYS A 176 15.36 -6.43 8.65
C LYS A 176 14.56 -7.50 7.91
N PHE A 177 14.38 -7.37 6.60
CA PHE A 177 13.57 -8.24 5.77
C PHE A 177 14.43 -9.08 4.85
N GLY A 178 14.11 -10.39 4.75
CA GLY A 178 14.67 -11.30 3.79
C GLY A 178 16.15 -11.64 4.01
N ALA A 179 16.64 -12.59 3.24
CA ALA A 179 18.02 -13.01 3.25
C ALA A 179 18.81 -12.33 2.13
N ALA A 180 20.03 -11.84 2.45
CA ALA A 180 20.85 -11.17 1.48
C ALA A 180 21.41 -12.14 0.43
N VAL A 181 21.30 -11.76 -0.85
CA VAL A 181 21.87 -12.53 -1.96
C VAL A 181 23.41 -12.44 -1.93
N GLU A 182 23.94 -11.25 -1.73
CA GLU A 182 25.39 -10.95 -1.74
C GLU A 182 26.19 -11.75 -0.71
N THR A 183 25.62 -12.00 0.48
CA THR A 183 26.28 -12.70 1.58
C THR A 183 26.22 -14.23 1.48
N GLY A 184 25.48 -14.76 0.51
CA GLY A 184 25.22 -16.19 0.37
C GLY A 184 24.08 -16.74 1.26
N GLN A 185 23.56 -15.96 2.20
CA GLN A 185 22.47 -16.40 3.09
C GLN A 185 21.22 -16.81 2.31
N ALA A 186 20.88 -16.12 1.22
CA ALA A 186 19.74 -16.47 0.39
C ALA A 186 19.88 -17.88 -0.20
N MET A 187 21.06 -18.27 -0.68
CA MET A 187 21.32 -19.61 -1.21
C MET A 187 21.24 -20.69 -0.13
N GLU A 188 21.74 -20.41 1.08
CA GLU A 188 21.62 -21.33 2.22
C GLU A 188 20.16 -21.60 2.57
N LEU A 189 19.29 -20.55 2.57
CA LEU A 189 17.87 -20.72 2.83
C LEU A 189 17.15 -21.46 1.70
N VAL A 190 17.51 -21.22 0.45
CA VAL A 190 16.99 -21.99 -0.70
C VAL A 190 17.31 -23.49 -0.51
N LYS A 191 18.57 -23.82 -0.23
CA LYS A 191 18.99 -25.22 0.01
C LYS A 191 18.24 -25.83 1.17
N LEU A 192 18.08 -25.11 2.28
CA LEU A 192 17.28 -25.57 3.42
C LEU A 192 15.83 -25.83 3.00
N ALA A 193 15.17 -24.87 2.37
CA ALA A 193 13.75 -25.00 1.97
C ALA A 193 13.51 -26.23 1.07
N LEU A 194 14.46 -26.52 0.18
CA LEU A 194 14.40 -27.71 -0.69
C LEU A 194 14.55 -29.06 0.06
N THR A 195 15.01 -29.07 1.31
CA THR A 195 15.09 -30.26 2.15
C THR A 195 13.84 -30.49 3.01
N LEU A 196 12.91 -29.53 3.05
CA LEU A 196 11.73 -29.55 3.91
C LEU A 196 10.52 -30.14 3.15
N PRO A 197 10.08 -31.39 3.46
CA PRO A 197 9.16 -32.14 2.62
C PRO A 197 7.73 -31.59 2.57
N HIS A 198 7.32 -30.78 3.56
CA HIS A 198 5.99 -30.18 3.60
C HIS A 198 5.99 -28.73 3.09
N LEU A 199 7.13 -28.24 2.58
CA LEU A 199 7.22 -26.94 1.90
C LEU A 199 7.53 -27.13 0.41
N ASP A 200 6.83 -26.37 -0.43
CA ASP A 200 6.98 -26.37 -1.87
C ASP A 200 7.54 -25.00 -2.30
N LEU A 201 8.86 -24.88 -2.40
CA LEU A 201 9.54 -23.65 -2.82
C LEU A 201 9.28 -23.40 -4.30
N ARG A 202 8.44 -22.42 -4.60
CA ARG A 202 8.04 -22.07 -5.97
C ARG A 202 8.83 -20.91 -6.56
N GLY A 203 9.43 -20.08 -5.76
CA GLY A 203 10.12 -18.90 -6.29
C GLY A 203 10.68 -17.96 -5.25
N LEU A 204 11.08 -16.81 -5.75
CA LEU A 204 11.68 -15.74 -4.95
C LEU A 204 10.78 -14.51 -4.89
N HIS A 205 10.90 -13.78 -3.79
CA HIS A 205 10.33 -12.45 -3.61
C HIS A 205 11.42 -11.47 -3.21
N CYS A 206 11.33 -10.24 -3.70
CA CYS A 206 12.07 -9.10 -3.15
C CYS A 206 11.18 -7.85 -3.15
N HIS A 207 11.57 -6.85 -2.38
CA HIS A 207 10.92 -5.54 -2.39
C HIS A 207 11.98 -4.47 -2.11
N VAL A 208 12.19 -3.57 -3.05
CA VAL A 208 13.30 -2.61 -3.00
C VAL A 208 12.95 -1.29 -2.33
N GLY A 209 11.67 -0.92 -2.27
CA GLY A 209 11.26 0.33 -1.60
C GLY A 209 9.89 0.82 -2.03
N SER A 210 9.54 2.04 -1.59
CA SER A 210 8.25 2.69 -1.84
C SER A 210 8.46 4.12 -2.35
N GLN A 211 7.50 4.67 -3.13
CA GLN A 211 7.64 5.96 -3.83
C GLN A 211 8.83 5.96 -4.79
N VAL A 212 8.99 4.90 -5.56
CA VAL A 212 10.04 4.74 -6.55
C VAL A 212 9.61 5.43 -7.84
N PHE A 213 10.30 6.51 -8.20
CA PHE A 213 10.13 7.25 -9.46
C PHE A 213 11.25 6.93 -10.45
N GLY A 214 12.43 6.56 -9.93
CA GLY A 214 13.64 6.38 -10.72
C GLY A 214 13.51 5.32 -11.80
N GLU A 215 13.97 5.65 -12.99
CA GLU A 215 14.11 4.70 -14.10
C GLU A 215 15.15 3.64 -13.78
N GLY A 216 14.95 2.43 -14.27
CA GLY A 216 15.92 1.35 -14.17
C GLY A 216 16.04 0.68 -12.78
N VAL A 217 15.29 1.08 -11.74
CA VAL A 217 15.40 0.44 -10.42
C VAL A 217 15.01 -1.03 -10.50
N TYR A 218 13.92 -1.35 -11.18
CA TYR A 218 13.48 -2.74 -11.33
C TYR A 218 14.36 -3.53 -12.30
N GLN A 219 14.92 -2.90 -13.35
CA GLN A 219 15.90 -3.53 -14.23
C GLN A 219 17.16 -3.93 -13.43
N ARG A 220 17.74 -2.99 -12.65
CA ARG A 220 18.85 -3.31 -11.74
C ARG A 220 18.51 -4.40 -10.72
N THR A 221 17.27 -4.49 -10.30
CA THR A 221 16.81 -5.59 -9.45
C THR A 221 16.83 -6.90 -10.21
N LEU A 222 16.41 -6.93 -11.46
CA LEU A 222 16.49 -8.11 -12.33
C LEU A 222 17.91 -8.53 -12.62
N ASP A 223 18.87 -7.59 -12.72
CA ASP A 223 20.32 -7.87 -12.89
C ASP A 223 20.90 -8.74 -11.76
N ILE A 224 20.23 -8.78 -10.60
CA ILE A 224 20.63 -9.61 -9.47
C ILE A 224 19.72 -10.83 -9.35
N MET A 225 18.40 -10.64 -9.48
CA MET A 225 17.43 -11.70 -9.22
C MET A 225 17.45 -12.80 -10.29
N VAL A 226 17.65 -12.46 -11.58
CA VAL A 226 17.64 -13.45 -12.66
C VAL A 226 18.92 -14.30 -12.65
N PRO A 227 20.14 -13.72 -12.51
CA PRO A 227 21.35 -14.52 -12.26
C PRO A 227 21.26 -15.38 -10.99
N PHE A 228 20.60 -14.90 -9.92
CA PHE A 228 20.43 -15.72 -8.71
C PHE A 228 19.50 -16.92 -8.97
N LEU A 229 18.43 -16.77 -9.77
CA LEU A 229 17.62 -17.91 -10.22
C LEU A 229 18.45 -18.92 -11.04
N ALA A 230 19.37 -18.44 -11.88
CA ALA A 230 20.26 -19.32 -12.63
C ALA A 230 21.23 -20.08 -11.70
N SER A 231 21.84 -19.40 -10.72
CA SER A 231 22.72 -20.03 -9.73
C SER A 231 21.98 -21.09 -8.90
N ILE A 232 20.72 -20.85 -8.53
CA ILE A 232 19.91 -21.85 -7.83
C ILE A 232 19.75 -23.12 -8.70
N ARG A 233 19.44 -22.96 -9.98
CA ARG A 233 19.33 -24.10 -10.90
C ARG A 233 20.65 -24.86 -11.04
N GLU A 234 21.76 -24.13 -11.16
CA GLU A 234 23.10 -24.74 -11.29
C GLU A 234 23.51 -25.52 -10.05
N GLU A 235 23.28 -24.96 -8.86
CA GLU A 235 23.70 -25.58 -7.60
C GLU A 235 22.76 -26.68 -7.08
N THR A 236 21.47 -26.61 -7.40
CA THR A 236 20.45 -27.51 -6.81
C THR A 236 19.76 -28.40 -7.83
N GLY A 237 19.88 -28.12 -9.12
CA GLY A 237 19.14 -28.78 -10.20
C GLY A 237 17.67 -28.33 -10.27
N VAL A 238 17.19 -27.44 -9.40
CA VAL A 238 15.80 -26.99 -9.34
C VAL A 238 15.63 -25.67 -10.08
N THR A 239 14.64 -25.60 -10.96
CA THR A 239 14.23 -24.36 -11.63
C THR A 239 13.01 -23.79 -10.91
N LEU A 240 13.19 -22.64 -10.26
CA LEU A 240 12.09 -21.94 -9.59
C LEU A 240 11.19 -21.26 -10.64
N SER A 241 9.89 -21.34 -10.42
CA SER A 241 8.88 -20.95 -11.41
C SER A 241 8.28 -19.56 -11.20
N ASN A 242 8.51 -18.92 -10.04
CA ASN A 242 7.89 -17.64 -9.69
C ASN A 242 8.97 -16.59 -9.35
N LEU A 243 8.72 -15.35 -9.79
CA LEU A 243 9.51 -14.18 -9.41
C LEU A 243 8.58 -13.04 -9.02
N ASN A 244 8.69 -12.54 -7.79
CA ASN A 244 7.93 -11.43 -7.26
C ASN A 244 8.88 -10.27 -6.93
N LEU A 245 8.70 -9.11 -7.56
CA LEU A 245 9.54 -7.92 -7.32
C LEU A 245 8.93 -6.94 -6.30
N GLY A 246 7.85 -7.34 -5.60
CA GLY A 246 7.16 -6.47 -4.67
C GLY A 246 6.41 -5.33 -5.36
N GLY A 247 6.12 -4.28 -4.59
CA GLY A 247 5.52 -3.06 -5.09
C GLY A 247 6.53 -1.92 -5.20
N GLY A 248 6.04 -0.68 -5.17
CA GLY A 248 6.92 0.46 -4.99
C GLY A 248 6.69 1.64 -5.93
N TYR A 249 6.02 1.48 -7.06
CA TYR A 249 5.74 2.62 -7.95
C TYR A 249 5.15 3.80 -7.20
N GLY A 250 5.74 4.98 -7.43
CA GLY A 250 5.35 6.23 -6.85
C GLY A 250 4.03 6.77 -7.41
N VAL A 251 3.43 7.69 -6.67
CA VAL A 251 2.25 8.46 -7.10
C VAL A 251 2.45 9.94 -6.77
N ARG A 252 1.73 10.80 -7.46
CA ARG A 252 1.77 12.24 -7.22
C ARG A 252 1.00 12.62 -5.97
N TYR A 253 1.68 13.22 -5.02
CA TYR A 253 1.07 13.86 -3.83
C TYR A 253 0.98 15.38 -3.98
N THR A 254 1.88 15.95 -4.80
CA THR A 254 1.95 17.38 -5.10
C THR A 254 2.09 17.60 -6.61
N ALA A 255 1.90 18.83 -7.06
CA ALA A 255 2.09 19.19 -8.47
C ALA A 255 3.55 19.06 -8.95
N GLU A 256 4.48 19.06 -8.01
CA GLU A 256 5.93 18.94 -8.26
C GLU A 256 6.35 17.49 -8.50
N ASP A 257 5.55 16.51 -8.06
CA ASP A 257 5.86 15.10 -8.24
C ASP A 257 5.66 14.66 -9.70
N GLU A 258 6.55 13.81 -10.16
CA GLU A 258 6.50 13.24 -11.51
C GLU A 258 5.31 12.28 -11.67
N ALA A 259 4.72 12.26 -12.84
CA ALA A 259 3.71 11.27 -13.22
C ALA A 259 4.39 10.05 -13.85
N ILE A 260 4.10 8.86 -13.34
CA ILE A 260 4.64 7.60 -13.87
C ILE A 260 3.62 6.98 -14.83
N ASP A 261 4.05 6.68 -16.06
CA ASP A 261 3.31 5.80 -16.97
C ASP A 261 3.57 4.35 -16.60
N ILE A 262 2.79 3.82 -15.66
CA ILE A 262 2.96 2.46 -15.14
C ILE A 262 2.83 1.40 -16.24
N PRO A 263 1.85 1.43 -17.17
CA PRO A 263 1.80 0.51 -18.29
C PRO A 263 3.08 0.48 -19.13
N ALA A 264 3.63 1.64 -19.50
CA ALA A 264 4.88 1.70 -20.26
C ALA A 264 6.04 1.10 -19.46
N ARG A 265 6.16 1.43 -18.16
CA ARG A 265 7.20 0.85 -17.29
C ARG A 265 7.08 -0.68 -17.14
N LEU A 266 5.87 -1.21 -17.09
CA LEU A 266 5.64 -2.66 -17.01
C LEU A 266 6.00 -3.35 -18.34
N ALA A 267 5.71 -2.72 -19.49
CA ALA A 267 6.10 -3.24 -20.79
C ALA A 267 7.64 -3.30 -20.95
N GLU A 268 8.35 -2.23 -20.58
CA GLU A 268 9.80 -2.18 -20.56
C GLU A 268 10.40 -3.26 -19.64
N LEU A 269 9.84 -3.41 -18.43
CA LEU A 269 10.30 -4.39 -17.46
C LEU A 269 10.09 -5.83 -17.95
N ALA A 270 8.97 -6.11 -18.61
CA ALA A 270 8.70 -7.43 -19.16
C ALA A 270 9.65 -7.78 -20.31
N ALA A 271 9.93 -6.82 -21.19
CA ALA A 271 10.91 -7.00 -22.26
C ALA A 271 12.30 -7.32 -21.70
N TYR A 272 12.72 -6.56 -20.67
CA TYR A 272 14.00 -6.76 -20.00
C TYR A 272 14.08 -8.13 -19.31
N LEU A 273 13.05 -8.51 -18.57
CA LEU A 273 12.96 -9.82 -17.90
C LEU A 273 13.08 -10.96 -18.94
N LYS A 274 12.43 -10.82 -20.09
CA LYS A 274 12.50 -11.81 -21.16
C LYS A 274 13.91 -11.94 -21.72
N GLU A 275 14.56 -10.82 -22.03
CA GLU A 275 15.95 -10.80 -22.53
C GLU A 275 16.91 -11.48 -21.55
N GLU A 276 16.83 -11.13 -20.26
CA GLU A 276 17.70 -11.69 -19.24
C GLU A 276 17.47 -13.20 -19.00
N THR A 277 16.22 -13.65 -19.01
CA THR A 277 15.91 -15.08 -18.87
C THR A 277 16.37 -15.88 -20.09
N GLU A 278 16.19 -15.36 -21.32
CA GLU A 278 16.68 -15.98 -22.54
C GLU A 278 18.23 -16.05 -22.55
N ARG A 279 18.91 -14.98 -22.15
CA ARG A 279 20.38 -14.92 -22.05
C ARG A 279 20.96 -15.99 -21.12
N LEU A 280 20.26 -16.29 -20.02
CA LEU A 280 20.70 -17.30 -19.04
C LEU A 280 20.05 -18.68 -19.25
N GLY A 281 19.31 -18.87 -20.34
CA GLY A 281 18.64 -20.13 -20.67
C GLY A 281 17.60 -20.56 -19.64
N LEU A 282 16.97 -19.60 -18.93
CA LEU A 282 15.90 -19.85 -17.99
C LEU A 282 14.54 -19.78 -18.68
N PRO A 283 13.55 -20.57 -18.26
CA PRO A 283 12.17 -20.33 -18.68
C PRO A 283 11.68 -18.99 -18.08
N MET A 284 10.79 -18.32 -18.79
CA MET A 284 10.10 -17.11 -18.28
C MET A 284 9.35 -17.48 -17.01
N PRO A 285 9.64 -16.86 -15.86
CA PRO A 285 8.94 -17.15 -14.61
C PRO A 285 7.51 -16.58 -14.64
N ARG A 286 6.63 -17.15 -13.85
CA ARG A 286 5.39 -16.50 -13.46
C ARG A 286 5.75 -15.23 -12.69
N PHE A 287 5.42 -14.08 -13.25
CA PHE A 287 5.80 -12.79 -12.70
C PHE A 287 4.74 -12.24 -11.77
N LEU A 288 5.16 -11.68 -10.65
CA LEU A 288 4.30 -11.10 -9.63
C LEU A 288 4.82 -9.71 -9.23
N MET A 289 3.92 -8.80 -8.93
CA MET A 289 4.21 -7.53 -8.26
C MET A 289 3.13 -7.21 -7.24
N GLU A 290 3.43 -6.31 -6.31
CA GLU A 290 2.58 -5.98 -5.17
C GLU A 290 2.21 -4.49 -5.12
N PRO A 291 1.46 -3.97 -6.12
CA PRO A 291 1.00 -2.60 -6.09
C PRO A 291 0.02 -2.38 -4.94
N GLY A 292 0.26 -1.36 -4.13
CA GLY A 292 -0.65 -0.91 -3.09
C GLY A 292 -0.97 0.56 -3.27
N ARG A 293 0.03 1.41 -3.03
CA ARG A 293 -0.09 2.87 -3.17
C ARG A 293 -0.65 3.30 -4.52
N SER A 294 -0.08 2.80 -5.60
CA SER A 294 -0.49 3.14 -6.97
C SER A 294 -1.90 2.68 -7.37
N ILE A 295 -2.52 1.81 -6.57
CA ILE A 295 -3.92 1.42 -6.77
C ILE A 295 -4.88 2.36 -6.05
N VAL A 296 -4.56 2.78 -4.81
CA VAL A 296 -5.57 3.42 -3.96
C VAL A 296 -5.25 4.87 -3.57
N ALA A 297 -3.99 5.33 -3.67
CA ALA A 297 -3.62 6.63 -3.10
C ALA A 297 -4.38 7.79 -3.74
N ASP A 298 -4.37 7.91 -5.07
CA ASP A 298 -5.03 8.98 -5.82
C ASP A 298 -6.55 8.78 -5.95
N ALA A 299 -7.04 7.61 -5.53
CA ALA A 299 -8.46 7.33 -5.38
C ALA A 299 -9.02 7.79 -4.02
N GLY A 300 -8.20 8.35 -3.13
CA GLY A 300 -8.62 8.78 -1.80
C GLY A 300 -8.44 10.27 -1.55
N MET A 301 -9.39 10.83 -0.80
CA MET A 301 -9.38 12.21 -0.29
C MET A 301 -9.87 12.20 1.16
N THR A 302 -9.27 13.02 2.02
CA THR A 302 -9.75 13.20 3.40
C THR A 302 -10.29 14.61 3.59
N LEU A 303 -11.51 14.71 4.10
CA LEU A 303 -12.16 15.97 4.43
C LEU A 303 -12.01 16.28 5.91
N TYR A 304 -11.73 17.53 6.19
CA TYR A 304 -11.61 18.06 7.54
C TYR A 304 -12.40 19.37 7.69
N THR A 305 -12.97 19.58 8.88
CA THR A 305 -13.55 20.88 9.26
C THR A 305 -12.53 21.68 10.06
N VAL A 306 -12.30 22.92 9.67
CA VAL A 306 -11.50 23.87 10.43
C VAL A 306 -12.19 24.19 11.76
N GLY A 307 -11.55 23.82 12.87
CA GLY A 307 -12.04 24.05 14.23
C GLY A 307 -11.61 25.44 14.76
N SER A 308 -10.40 25.86 14.40
CA SER A 308 -9.88 27.17 14.78
C SER A 308 -8.80 27.66 13.84
N VAL A 309 -8.65 28.98 13.76
CA VAL A 309 -7.54 29.63 13.06
C VAL A 309 -6.76 30.49 14.05
N LYS A 310 -5.46 30.31 14.12
CA LYS A 310 -4.56 31.09 14.95
C LYS A 310 -3.57 31.85 14.06
N ARG A 311 -3.55 33.18 14.18
CA ARG A 311 -2.58 34.03 13.51
C ARG A 311 -1.60 34.61 14.53
N ILE A 312 -0.30 34.41 14.30
CA ILE A 312 0.78 34.92 15.14
C ILE A 312 1.50 35.97 14.28
N PRO A 313 1.28 37.28 14.53
CA PRO A 313 1.83 38.34 13.72
C PRO A 313 3.38 38.26 13.59
N GLY A 314 3.86 38.28 12.37
CA GLY A 314 5.29 38.18 12.07
C GLY A 314 5.89 36.79 12.13
N TYR A 315 5.08 35.74 12.44
CA TYR A 315 5.55 34.34 12.54
C TYR A 315 4.77 33.39 11.65
N LYS A 316 3.62 32.89 12.11
CA LYS A 316 2.89 31.80 11.45
C LYS A 316 1.38 31.96 11.57
N GLN A 317 0.69 31.32 10.64
CA GLN A 317 -0.75 31.08 10.71
C GLN A 317 -1.01 29.59 10.76
N TYR A 318 -1.96 29.18 11.61
CA TYR A 318 -2.39 27.80 11.76
C TYR A 318 -3.88 27.69 11.43
N ALA A 319 -4.22 26.67 10.63
CA ALA A 319 -5.59 26.19 10.47
C ALA A 319 -5.67 24.83 11.17
N ALA A 320 -6.24 24.81 12.38
CA ALA A 320 -6.41 23.59 13.15
C ALA A 320 -7.73 22.92 12.76
N VAL A 321 -7.66 21.63 12.40
CA VAL A 321 -8.79 20.87 11.93
C VAL A 321 -9.24 19.81 12.94
N ASP A 322 -10.40 19.21 12.70
CA ASP A 322 -11.05 18.23 13.59
C ASP A 322 -10.47 16.81 13.55
N GLY A 323 -9.50 16.55 12.67
CA GLY A 323 -8.66 15.35 12.64
C GLY A 323 -7.21 15.62 13.03
N GLY A 324 -6.28 14.80 12.54
CA GLY A 324 -4.87 14.99 12.79
C GLY A 324 -4.04 13.72 12.56
N MET A 325 -2.95 13.57 13.31
CA MET A 325 -2.07 12.39 13.21
C MET A 325 -2.77 11.07 13.54
N THR A 326 -3.93 11.10 14.15
CA THR A 326 -4.77 9.90 14.40
C THR A 326 -5.37 9.32 13.13
N ASP A 327 -5.57 10.10 12.12
CA ASP A 327 -6.16 9.70 10.83
C ASP A 327 -5.26 10.01 9.63
N ASN A 328 -4.23 10.86 9.80
CA ASN A 328 -3.16 11.09 8.85
C ASN A 328 -1.79 11.20 9.55
N PRO A 329 -1.17 10.08 9.95
CA PRO A 329 0.09 10.09 10.69
C PRO A 329 1.33 10.36 9.81
N ARG A 330 1.15 10.47 8.51
CA ARG A 330 2.25 10.34 7.56
C ARG A 330 3.22 11.52 7.57
N TYR A 331 2.76 12.74 7.85
CA TYR A 331 3.67 13.86 8.03
C TYR A 331 4.55 13.65 9.28
N ALA A 332 3.95 13.27 10.40
CA ALA A 332 4.68 13.01 11.64
C ALA A 332 5.73 11.90 11.50
N LEU A 333 5.41 10.83 10.74
CA LEU A 333 6.28 9.65 10.58
C LEU A 333 7.34 9.83 9.47
N TYR A 334 6.97 10.47 8.35
CA TYR A 334 7.77 10.45 7.12
C TYR A 334 7.95 11.82 6.49
N GLN A 335 7.39 12.87 7.09
CA GLN A 335 7.30 14.23 6.53
C GLN A 335 6.69 14.22 5.11
N SER A 336 5.74 13.31 4.89
CA SER A 336 5.05 13.19 3.61
C SER A 336 4.30 14.47 3.29
N ARG A 337 4.46 14.95 2.05
CA ARG A 337 3.78 16.17 1.58
C ARG A 337 2.44 15.80 0.96
N TYR A 338 1.46 16.69 1.11
CA TYR A 338 0.12 16.55 0.54
C TYR A 338 -0.33 17.86 -0.12
N THR A 339 -1.14 17.74 -1.16
CA THR A 339 -1.91 18.85 -1.70
C THR A 339 -3.19 19.02 -0.87
N VAL A 340 -3.44 20.24 -0.42
CA VAL A 340 -4.63 20.61 0.35
C VAL A 340 -5.41 21.67 -0.41
N TYR A 341 -6.70 21.46 -0.62
CA TYR A 341 -7.60 22.43 -1.22
C TYR A 341 -8.62 22.92 -0.22
N HIS A 342 -8.96 24.22 -0.31
CA HIS A 342 -10.16 24.75 0.32
C HIS A 342 -11.39 24.36 -0.49
N ALA A 343 -12.46 23.85 0.17
CA ALA A 343 -13.59 23.25 -0.53
C ALA A 343 -14.40 24.24 -1.39
N HIS A 344 -14.55 25.48 -0.96
CA HIS A 344 -15.44 26.43 -1.66
C HIS A 344 -14.96 27.88 -1.73
N LYS A 345 -13.99 28.30 -0.91
CA LYS A 345 -13.50 29.68 -0.96
C LYS A 345 -12.41 29.86 -2.01
N SER A 346 -12.38 31.03 -2.59
CA SER A 346 -11.33 31.54 -3.46
C SER A 346 -11.04 32.98 -3.08
N GLY A 347 -9.82 33.48 -3.30
CA GLY A 347 -9.45 34.85 -2.94
C GLY A 347 -7.94 35.01 -2.85
N SER A 348 -7.48 36.07 -2.20
CA SER A 348 -6.07 36.24 -1.91
C SER A 348 -5.58 35.10 -1.01
N LEU A 349 -4.49 34.45 -1.44
CA LEU A 349 -3.93 33.32 -0.71
C LEU A 349 -2.97 33.80 0.38
N GLU A 350 -3.03 33.16 1.52
CA GLU A 350 -2.09 33.31 2.63
C GLU A 350 -1.56 31.93 3.03
N ARG A 351 -0.38 31.91 3.64
CA ARG A 351 0.30 30.66 4.02
C ARG A 351 -0.13 30.22 5.41
N PHE A 352 -0.63 28.98 5.51
CA PHE A 352 -1.05 28.32 6.74
C PHE A 352 -0.30 27.01 6.95
N ASP A 353 -0.05 26.68 8.21
CA ASP A 353 0.23 25.29 8.60
C ASP A 353 -1.11 24.63 8.98
N VAL A 354 -1.52 23.59 8.23
CA VAL A 354 -2.70 22.77 8.56
C VAL A 354 -2.28 21.77 9.62
N VAL A 355 -2.89 21.87 10.79
CA VAL A 355 -2.53 21.07 11.98
C VAL A 355 -3.73 20.34 12.54
N GLY A 356 -3.49 19.24 13.23
CA GLY A 356 -4.54 18.46 13.87
C GLY A 356 -4.93 19.00 15.26
N ARG A 357 -5.82 18.23 15.89
CA ARG A 357 -6.39 18.54 17.23
C ARG A 357 -5.77 17.73 18.37
N CYS A 358 -4.84 16.82 18.07
CA CYS A 358 -4.18 16.05 19.12
C CYS A 358 -3.33 16.94 20.03
N CYS A 359 -3.29 16.62 21.32
CA CYS A 359 -2.43 17.33 22.28
C CYS A 359 -0.97 16.88 22.12
N GLU A 360 -0.40 17.16 20.92
CA GLU A 360 0.92 16.75 20.48
C GLU A 360 1.46 17.80 19.51
N SER A 361 2.67 18.33 19.78
CA SER A 361 3.27 19.39 18.95
C SER A 361 3.62 18.93 17.52
N GLY A 362 3.83 17.63 17.33
CA GLY A 362 4.07 17.00 16.03
C GLY A 362 2.81 16.72 15.21
N ASP A 363 1.63 17.07 15.71
CA ASP A 363 0.36 16.85 15.00
C ASP A 363 0.15 17.86 13.87
N ILE A 364 0.91 17.67 12.82
CA ILE A 364 0.88 18.48 11.60
C ILE A 364 0.40 17.59 10.44
N ILE A 365 -0.61 18.05 9.71
CA ILE A 365 -1.07 17.40 8.49
C ILE A 365 -0.23 17.88 7.30
N GLN A 366 -0.13 19.20 7.11
CA GLN A 366 0.68 19.80 6.04
C GLN A 366 1.10 21.21 6.42
N PRO A 367 2.39 21.51 6.50
CA PRO A 367 2.88 22.88 6.67
C PRO A 367 2.87 23.65 5.35
N GLY A 368 2.75 24.96 5.45
CA GLY A 368 2.96 25.88 4.35
C GLY A 368 1.93 25.83 3.23
N VAL A 369 0.69 25.50 3.55
CA VAL A 369 -0.43 25.42 2.58
C VAL A 369 -0.90 26.83 2.23
N GLU A 370 -1.09 27.11 0.95
CA GLU A 370 -1.75 28.33 0.48
C GLU A 370 -3.26 28.18 0.54
N LEU A 371 -3.92 28.90 1.44
CA LEU A 371 -5.37 28.92 1.62
C LEU A 371 -5.88 30.36 1.49
N PRO A 372 -7.19 30.57 1.17
CA PRO A 372 -7.81 31.90 1.22
C PRO A 372 -7.57 32.57 2.57
N GLY A 373 -7.18 33.84 2.54
CA GLY A 373 -6.86 34.61 3.76
C GLY A 373 -8.03 34.77 4.72
N ASP A 374 -9.27 34.58 4.25
CA ASP A 374 -10.49 34.58 5.04
C ASP A 374 -10.90 33.18 5.57
N THR A 375 -9.98 32.21 5.48
CA THR A 375 -10.19 30.86 6.07
C THR A 375 -10.55 31.01 7.55
N CYS A 376 -11.62 30.35 7.97
CA CYS A 376 -12.18 30.48 9.31
C CYS A 376 -12.80 29.17 9.82
N ARG A 377 -13.24 29.19 11.08
CA ARG A 377 -13.95 28.06 11.70
C ARG A 377 -15.19 27.66 10.90
N GLY A 378 -15.36 26.37 10.66
CA GLY A 378 -16.45 25.77 9.90
C GLY A 378 -16.12 25.53 8.43
N ASP A 379 -15.02 26.09 7.92
CA ASP A 379 -14.58 25.81 6.55
C ASP A 379 -14.13 24.36 6.39
N ILE A 380 -14.30 23.83 5.19
CA ILE A 380 -13.89 22.46 4.84
C ILE A 380 -12.58 22.52 4.06
N LEU A 381 -11.61 21.74 4.50
CA LEU A 381 -10.35 21.46 3.79
C LEU A 381 -10.33 20.04 3.29
N ALA A 382 -9.81 19.85 2.07
CA ALA A 382 -9.69 18.55 1.41
C ALA A 382 -8.20 18.23 1.21
N VAL A 383 -7.73 17.15 1.84
CA VAL A 383 -6.38 16.62 1.68
C VAL A 383 -6.43 15.52 0.63
N CYS A 384 -5.70 15.71 -0.48
CA CYS A 384 -5.72 14.83 -1.64
C CYS A 384 -4.79 13.63 -1.46
N THR A 385 -5.00 12.57 -2.26
CA THR A 385 -4.10 11.40 -2.35
C THR A 385 -3.95 10.65 -1.01
N THR A 386 -5.01 10.61 -0.21
CA THR A 386 -5.00 9.98 1.12
C THR A 386 -5.53 8.55 1.14
N GLY A 387 -5.75 7.93 -0.03
CA GLY A 387 -6.29 6.57 -0.12
C GLY A 387 -5.34 5.48 0.40
N ALA A 388 -4.03 5.76 0.47
CA ALA A 388 -3.04 4.79 0.92
C ALA A 388 -2.40 5.19 2.26
N TYR A 389 -2.30 4.23 3.18
CA TYR A 389 -1.58 4.33 4.46
C TYR A 389 -2.12 5.41 5.42
N ASN A 390 -3.37 5.82 5.28
CA ASN A 390 -4.05 6.71 6.22
C ASN A 390 -5.05 5.90 7.05
N TYR A 391 -6.13 5.38 6.45
CA TYR A 391 -7.07 4.52 7.19
C TYR A 391 -6.40 3.34 7.90
N SER A 392 -5.53 2.59 7.21
CA SER A 392 -4.84 1.42 7.79
C SER A 392 -3.88 1.77 8.92
N MET A 393 -3.40 3.01 9.00
CA MET A 393 -2.52 3.50 10.06
C MET A 393 -3.26 4.36 11.09
N ALA A 394 -4.57 4.51 10.97
CA ALA A 394 -5.36 5.30 11.90
C ALA A 394 -5.33 4.70 13.31
N SER A 395 -5.35 5.57 14.32
CA SER A 395 -5.26 5.22 15.73
C SER A 395 -6.29 5.97 16.57
N ASN A 396 -6.41 5.58 17.83
CA ASN A 396 -7.27 6.27 18.80
C ASN A 396 -6.44 7.11 19.79
N TYR A 397 -5.32 7.68 19.36
CA TYR A 397 -4.57 8.59 20.20
C TYR A 397 -5.45 9.73 20.70
N ASN A 398 -5.29 10.17 21.93
CA ASN A 398 -6.20 11.07 22.67
C ASN A 398 -7.68 10.61 22.70
N ARG A 399 -7.94 9.30 22.51
CA ARG A 399 -9.31 8.73 22.44
C ARG A 399 -10.17 9.37 21.33
N LEU A 400 -9.56 9.81 20.23
CA LEU A 400 -10.31 10.29 19.07
C LEU A 400 -10.87 9.09 18.29
N PRO A 401 -12.15 9.12 17.91
CA PRO A 401 -12.75 8.08 17.08
C PRO A 401 -12.13 8.06 15.68
N ARG A 402 -11.89 6.87 15.12
CA ARG A 402 -11.47 6.74 13.72
C ARG A 402 -12.60 7.18 12.79
N PRO A 403 -12.27 7.92 11.71
CA PRO A 403 -13.24 8.42 10.74
C PRO A 403 -13.96 7.31 9.98
N ALA A 404 -15.14 7.63 9.42
CA ALA A 404 -15.79 6.80 8.43
C ALA A 404 -14.99 6.71 7.12
N VAL A 405 -15.18 5.61 6.38
CA VAL A 405 -14.75 5.48 4.97
C VAL A 405 -16.00 5.40 4.11
N VAL A 406 -16.17 6.38 3.22
CA VAL A 406 -17.27 6.45 2.27
C VAL A 406 -16.75 6.18 0.86
N MET A 407 -17.38 5.23 0.19
CA MET A 407 -17.12 4.87 -1.19
C MET A 407 -18.01 5.66 -2.13
N LEU A 408 -17.40 6.21 -3.16
CA LEU A 408 -18.08 6.96 -4.23
C LEU A 408 -18.03 6.14 -5.53
N THR A 409 -19.21 5.89 -6.11
CA THR A 409 -19.35 5.28 -7.42
C THR A 409 -20.16 6.19 -8.32
N PRO A 410 -20.17 6.03 -9.64
CA PRO A 410 -21.02 6.84 -10.53
C PRO A 410 -22.53 6.78 -10.23
N SER A 411 -22.97 5.75 -9.51
CA SER A 411 -24.41 5.50 -9.28
C SER A 411 -24.85 5.56 -7.84
N ARG A 412 -23.93 5.50 -6.88
CA ARG A 412 -24.25 5.49 -5.45
C ARG A 412 -23.10 5.93 -4.56
N ILE A 413 -23.46 6.41 -3.37
CA ILE A 413 -22.54 6.67 -2.25
C ILE A 413 -22.90 5.68 -1.15
N TYR A 414 -21.90 5.12 -0.47
CA TYR A 414 -22.16 4.22 0.67
C TYR A 414 -20.98 4.17 1.66
N GLU A 415 -21.28 3.95 2.93
CA GLU A 415 -20.27 3.70 3.94
C GLU A 415 -19.69 2.29 3.78
N ALA A 416 -18.39 2.18 3.61
CA ALA A 416 -17.65 0.91 3.67
C ALA A 416 -17.16 0.61 5.09
N VAL A 417 -16.85 1.65 5.86
CA VAL A 417 -16.51 1.58 7.28
C VAL A 417 -17.21 2.71 8.00
N ARG A 418 -18.01 2.37 9.02
CA ARG A 418 -18.68 3.38 9.85
C ARG A 418 -17.69 4.13 10.74
N ARG A 419 -18.02 5.34 11.10
CA ARG A 419 -17.30 6.10 12.13
C ARG A 419 -17.37 5.36 13.47
N GLU A 420 -16.27 5.35 14.22
CA GLU A 420 -16.29 4.86 15.60
C GLU A 420 -17.13 5.78 16.50
N THR A 421 -17.83 5.18 17.43
CA THR A 421 -18.54 5.86 18.52
C THR A 421 -17.68 5.89 19.78
N PHE A 422 -18.07 6.68 20.78
CA PHE A 422 -17.41 6.62 22.09
C PHE A 422 -17.55 5.25 22.77
N ALA A 423 -18.65 4.53 22.49
CA ALA A 423 -18.82 3.16 22.97
C ALA A 423 -17.81 2.18 22.35
N ASP A 424 -17.46 2.38 21.06
CA ASP A 424 -16.39 1.56 20.42
C ASP A 424 -15.04 1.80 21.08
N LEU A 425 -14.74 3.04 21.50
CA LEU A 425 -13.48 3.37 22.17
C LEU A 425 -13.29 2.69 23.53
N THR A 426 -14.39 2.42 24.21
CA THR A 426 -14.39 1.83 25.57
C THR A 426 -14.83 0.37 25.58
N GLY A 427 -15.19 -0.18 24.43
CA GLY A 427 -15.77 -1.52 24.34
C GLY A 427 -14.86 -2.68 24.78
N LEU A 428 -13.55 -2.44 24.89
CA LEU A 428 -12.56 -3.39 25.38
C LEU A 428 -12.04 -3.03 26.78
N ASP A 429 -12.44 -1.89 27.36
CA ASP A 429 -12.05 -1.52 28.71
C ASP A 429 -12.87 -2.35 29.72
N LEU A 430 -12.23 -2.87 30.81
CA LEU A 430 -12.84 -3.73 31.80
C LEU A 430 -13.31 -2.93 33.02
#